data_eaf2418924040b5da80f68948677d235
#
_entry.id   eaf2418924040b5da80f68948677d235
#
_cell.length_a   1.000
_cell.length_b   1.000
_cell.length_c   1.000
_cell.angle_alpha   90.00
_cell.angle_beta   90.00
_cell.angle_gamma   90.00
#
_symmetry.space_group_name_H-M   'P 1'
#
loop_
_entity.id
_entity.type
_entity.pdbx_description
1 polymer ?
#
loop_
_entity_poly.entity_id
_entity_poly.type
_entity_poly.pdbx_seq_one_letter_code
_entity_poly.pdbx_strand_id
1 'polypeptide(L)'
;MLILKMTDLNLAGKRVLIREDFNVPLQQGAISDDTRIRASLPGIRHALSKGARVLLVSHLGRPTEGQFDPKDSLAPVARRLSELLGTEVPLKRDWLGGVTTEPGTAVLLENCRINPGEKKNDDALARKMAALCDVYVNDAFATAHRAEASTHGIAKYAPVACAGPLLWAELDALGKALQQPRRPLVAIVGGAKVSTKLTILAELARKVDQLIVGGGIANTFMLAAGMNIGKSLAEPDLVSEANKVMAEIRAKGGAVPLPVDVVVAKELSASAVATTKDVNQIAADDLILDIGPKTAAALSGMLKQAGTIVWNGPVGVFEHDQFAAGTRVVAQAVASSGAFSLAGGGETIAALAKFGVTDKIGYVSTAGGAFLEFLEGKKLPAVEILEQRGSGKAG
;
A
#
# COMPACT_ATOMS: atom_id res chain seq x y z
N MET A 1 -18.10 1.57 8.45
CA MET A 1 -18.09 1.26 7.00
C MET A 1 -19.26 0.33 6.68
N LEU A 2 -20.14 0.71 5.76
CA LEU A 2 -21.29 -0.10 5.34
C LEU A 2 -20.95 -0.89 4.05
N ILE A 3 -19.90 -1.71 4.12
CA ILE A 3 -19.48 -2.56 3.00
C ILE A 3 -19.87 -4.01 3.33
N LEU A 4 -20.54 -4.68 2.39
CA LEU A 4 -20.81 -6.11 2.51
C LEU A 4 -19.51 -6.90 2.41
N LYS A 5 -19.38 -7.98 3.17
CA LYS A 5 -18.23 -8.88 3.12
C LYS A 5 -18.61 -10.15 2.36
N MET A 6 -17.73 -10.63 1.50
CA MET A 6 -17.92 -11.90 0.81
C MET A 6 -18.15 -13.05 1.80
N THR A 7 -17.45 -13.03 2.94
CA THR A 7 -17.53 -14.07 3.97
C THR A 7 -18.90 -14.20 4.64
N ASP A 8 -19.72 -13.15 4.60
CA ASP A 8 -21.03 -13.10 5.24
C ASP A 8 -22.15 -13.49 4.27
N LEU A 9 -21.82 -13.78 3.00
CA LEU A 9 -22.80 -14.09 1.96
C LEU A 9 -22.97 -15.60 1.74
N ASN A 10 -24.16 -16.00 1.32
CA ASN A 10 -24.40 -17.35 0.81
C ASN A 10 -23.92 -17.41 -0.66
N LEU A 11 -22.84 -18.13 -0.91
CA LEU A 11 -22.22 -18.26 -2.23
C LEU A 11 -22.55 -19.57 -2.95
N ALA A 12 -23.28 -20.50 -2.32
CA ALA A 12 -23.57 -21.83 -2.87
C ALA A 12 -24.27 -21.73 -4.24
N GLY A 13 -23.66 -22.32 -5.27
CA GLY A 13 -24.16 -22.32 -6.64
C GLY A 13 -24.14 -20.97 -7.36
N LYS A 14 -23.75 -19.88 -6.69
CA LYS A 14 -23.67 -18.52 -7.27
C LYS A 14 -22.49 -18.37 -8.19
N ARG A 15 -22.65 -17.60 -9.25
CA ARG A 15 -21.53 -17.10 -10.08
C ARG A 15 -20.88 -15.95 -9.32
N VAL A 16 -19.65 -16.18 -8.83
CA VAL A 16 -18.90 -15.21 -8.03
C VAL A 16 -17.72 -14.72 -8.86
N LEU A 17 -17.76 -13.46 -9.27
CA LEU A 17 -16.66 -12.83 -9.99
C LEU A 17 -15.79 -12.06 -8.99
N ILE A 18 -14.55 -12.52 -8.80
CA ILE A 18 -13.60 -11.93 -7.85
C ILE A 18 -12.56 -11.14 -8.63
N ARG A 19 -12.46 -9.84 -8.33
CA ARG A 19 -11.40 -8.96 -8.85
C ARG A 19 -10.18 -9.07 -7.95
N GLU A 20 -9.14 -9.68 -8.48
CA GLU A 20 -7.86 -9.91 -7.82
C GLU A 20 -6.73 -9.02 -8.38
N ASP A 21 -5.65 -8.84 -7.65
CA ASP A 21 -4.43 -8.20 -8.16
C ASP A 21 -3.35 -9.24 -8.46
N PHE A 22 -3.40 -9.79 -9.68
CA PHE A 22 -2.38 -10.70 -10.22
C PHE A 22 -1.34 -9.98 -11.09
N ASN A 23 -1.15 -8.69 -10.89
CA ASN A 23 -0.11 -7.94 -11.59
C ASN A 23 1.26 -8.25 -11.00
N VAL A 24 1.73 -9.46 -11.25
CA VAL A 24 3.00 -10.01 -10.78
C VAL A 24 4.15 -9.71 -11.74
N PRO A 25 5.40 -9.60 -11.24
CA PRO A 25 6.55 -9.44 -12.12
C PRO A 25 6.84 -10.73 -12.89
N LEU A 26 7.09 -10.57 -14.21
CA LEU A 26 7.50 -11.66 -15.09
C LEU A 26 8.95 -11.46 -15.53
N GLN A 27 9.75 -12.53 -15.48
CA GLN A 27 11.09 -12.60 -16.04
C GLN A 27 11.12 -13.74 -17.06
N GLN A 28 11.42 -13.43 -18.31
CA GLN A 28 11.42 -14.41 -19.41
C GLN A 28 10.12 -15.25 -19.50
N GLY A 29 8.97 -14.64 -19.22
CA GLY A 29 7.67 -15.29 -19.23
C GLY A 29 7.33 -16.15 -18.01
N ALA A 30 8.22 -16.23 -17.02
CA ALA A 30 7.99 -16.89 -15.74
C ALA A 30 7.72 -15.88 -14.62
N ILE A 31 6.88 -16.25 -13.65
CA ILE A 31 6.61 -15.42 -12.47
C ILE A 31 7.84 -15.44 -11.56
N SER A 32 8.43 -14.27 -11.30
CA SER A 32 9.58 -14.12 -10.39
C SER A 32 9.19 -13.89 -8.93
N ASP A 33 7.96 -13.43 -8.67
CA ASP A 33 7.39 -13.24 -7.34
C ASP A 33 5.88 -13.53 -7.39
N ASP A 34 5.42 -14.52 -6.64
CA ASP A 34 4.02 -14.95 -6.57
C ASP A 34 3.29 -14.48 -5.30
N THR A 35 3.87 -13.56 -4.54
CA THR A 35 3.33 -13.08 -3.27
C THR A 35 1.88 -12.62 -3.37
N ARG A 36 1.52 -11.89 -4.44
CA ARG A 36 0.15 -11.41 -4.68
C ARG A 36 -0.83 -12.56 -4.94
N ILE A 37 -0.39 -13.57 -5.70
CA ILE A 37 -1.21 -14.76 -5.98
C ILE A 37 -1.47 -15.53 -4.68
N ARG A 38 -0.44 -15.74 -3.87
CA ARG A 38 -0.58 -16.42 -2.57
C ARG A 38 -1.50 -15.67 -1.63
N ALA A 39 -1.41 -14.34 -1.61
CA ALA A 39 -2.25 -13.51 -0.76
C ALA A 39 -3.75 -13.63 -1.10
N SER A 40 -4.11 -13.87 -2.37
CA SER A 40 -5.51 -14.03 -2.82
C SER A 40 -6.11 -15.40 -2.51
N LEU A 41 -5.27 -16.43 -2.24
CA LEU A 41 -5.75 -17.81 -2.06
C LEU A 41 -6.81 -17.98 -0.96
N PRO A 42 -6.72 -17.31 0.21
CA PRO A 42 -7.76 -17.45 1.24
C PRO A 42 -9.15 -17.07 0.74
N GLY A 43 -9.28 -15.95 0.00
CA GLY A 43 -10.53 -15.51 -0.60
C GLY A 43 -11.06 -16.49 -1.63
N ILE A 44 -10.21 -16.93 -2.55
CA ILE A 44 -10.56 -17.90 -3.61
C ILE A 44 -10.99 -19.23 -2.98
N ARG A 45 -10.21 -19.76 -2.04
CA ARG A 45 -10.54 -21.03 -1.34
C ARG A 45 -11.84 -20.92 -0.56
N HIS A 46 -12.11 -19.79 0.08
CA HIS A 46 -13.37 -19.55 0.75
C HIS A 46 -14.55 -19.69 -0.22
N ALA A 47 -14.52 -19.00 -1.36
CA ALA A 47 -15.59 -19.08 -2.37
C ALA A 47 -15.76 -20.51 -2.91
N LEU A 48 -14.66 -21.19 -3.25
CA LEU A 48 -14.68 -22.58 -3.74
C LEU A 48 -15.26 -23.53 -2.71
N SER A 49 -14.87 -23.43 -1.44
CA SER A 49 -15.37 -24.29 -0.35
C SER A 49 -16.85 -24.11 -0.06
N LYS A 50 -17.42 -22.95 -0.45
CA LYS A 50 -18.87 -22.68 -0.37
C LYS A 50 -19.64 -23.18 -1.59
N GLY A 51 -18.99 -23.86 -2.54
CA GLY A 51 -19.62 -24.34 -3.77
C GLY A 51 -19.97 -23.23 -4.76
N ALA A 52 -19.28 -22.11 -4.72
CA ALA A 52 -19.42 -21.05 -5.71
C ALA A 52 -18.88 -21.47 -7.08
N ARG A 53 -19.40 -20.88 -8.14
CA ARG A 53 -18.84 -20.90 -9.50
C ARG A 53 -17.94 -19.68 -9.64
N VAL A 54 -16.62 -19.87 -9.50
CA VAL A 54 -15.68 -18.75 -9.33
C VAL A 54 -15.12 -18.28 -10.68
N LEU A 55 -15.28 -17.00 -10.97
CA LEU A 55 -14.65 -16.30 -12.09
C LEU A 55 -13.61 -15.34 -11.52
N LEU A 56 -12.35 -15.51 -11.87
CA LEU A 56 -11.27 -14.63 -11.44
C LEU A 56 -10.97 -13.63 -12.53
N VAL A 57 -10.97 -12.34 -12.21
CA VAL A 57 -10.61 -11.26 -13.13
C VAL A 57 -9.45 -10.46 -12.57
N SER A 58 -8.45 -10.19 -13.39
CA SER A 58 -7.31 -9.38 -13.03
C SER A 58 -6.70 -8.68 -14.24
N HIS A 59 -5.75 -7.79 -13.97
CA HIS A 59 -4.89 -7.21 -14.98
C HIS A 59 -3.45 -7.69 -14.85
N LEU A 60 -2.69 -7.60 -15.93
CA LEU A 60 -1.24 -7.79 -15.96
C LEU A 60 -0.63 -6.70 -16.85
N GLY A 61 0.38 -6.01 -16.34
CA GLY A 61 1.11 -5.01 -17.11
C GLY A 61 0.26 -3.83 -17.59
N ARG A 62 0.65 -3.32 -18.75
CA ARG A 62 0.01 -2.14 -19.39
C ARG A 62 -0.26 -2.40 -20.87
N PRO A 63 -1.11 -3.38 -21.22
CA PRO A 63 -1.43 -3.69 -22.61
C PRO A 63 -2.09 -2.51 -23.32
N THR A 64 -2.04 -2.54 -24.64
CA THR A 64 -2.84 -1.67 -25.49
C THR A 64 -4.26 -2.25 -25.57
N GLU A 65 -5.27 -1.44 -25.23
CA GLU A 65 -6.68 -1.86 -25.33
C GLU A 65 -7.04 -2.29 -26.76
N GLY A 66 -7.77 -3.37 -26.88
CA GLY A 66 -8.17 -3.96 -28.15
C GLY A 66 -7.10 -4.81 -28.86
N GLN A 67 -5.89 -4.93 -28.29
CA GLN A 67 -4.79 -5.70 -28.88
C GLN A 67 -4.30 -6.77 -27.92
N PHE A 68 -4.42 -8.03 -28.32
CA PHE A 68 -3.85 -9.14 -27.56
C PHE A 68 -2.37 -9.32 -27.92
N ASP A 69 -1.51 -9.31 -26.91
CA ASP A 69 -0.11 -9.71 -27.00
C ASP A 69 0.14 -10.85 -25.99
N PRO A 70 0.75 -11.98 -26.39
CA PRO A 70 1.05 -13.08 -25.48
C PRO A 70 1.84 -12.70 -24.23
N LYS A 71 2.66 -11.64 -24.28
CA LYS A 71 3.41 -11.15 -23.12
C LYS A 71 2.51 -10.55 -22.02
N ASP A 72 1.30 -10.11 -22.40
CA ASP A 72 0.31 -9.51 -21.50
C ASP A 72 -0.73 -10.53 -21.01
N SER A 73 -0.59 -11.82 -21.42
CA SER A 73 -1.51 -12.88 -21.04
C SER A 73 -1.35 -13.32 -19.60
N LEU A 74 -2.47 -13.61 -18.93
CA LEU A 74 -2.53 -14.21 -17.62
C LEU A 74 -2.24 -15.73 -17.61
N ALA A 75 -1.81 -16.33 -18.72
CA ALA A 75 -1.51 -17.76 -18.78
C ALA A 75 -0.47 -18.24 -17.73
N PRO A 76 0.62 -17.50 -17.43
CA PRO A 76 1.51 -17.89 -16.33
C PRO A 76 0.80 -17.89 -14.96
N VAL A 77 -0.12 -16.95 -14.73
CA VAL A 77 -0.91 -16.85 -13.50
C VAL A 77 -1.88 -18.02 -13.38
N ALA A 78 -2.57 -18.41 -14.47
CA ALA A 78 -3.47 -19.57 -14.47
C ALA A 78 -2.73 -20.87 -14.09
N ARG A 79 -1.55 -21.10 -14.64
CA ARG A 79 -0.70 -22.24 -14.26
C ARG A 79 -0.33 -22.20 -12.77
N ARG A 80 0.11 -21.04 -12.30
CA ARG A 80 0.51 -20.89 -10.90
C ARG A 80 -0.66 -21.05 -9.92
N LEU A 81 -1.84 -20.54 -10.26
CA LEU A 81 -3.06 -20.77 -9.48
C LEU A 81 -3.44 -22.24 -9.42
N SER A 82 -3.35 -22.96 -10.56
CA SER A 82 -3.63 -24.40 -10.62
C SER A 82 -2.71 -25.20 -9.69
N GLU A 83 -1.41 -24.90 -9.69
CA GLU A 83 -0.44 -25.50 -8.77
C GLU A 83 -0.79 -25.24 -7.30
N LEU A 84 -1.09 -23.99 -6.95
CA LEU A 84 -1.33 -23.57 -5.57
C LEU A 84 -2.69 -24.04 -5.02
N LEU A 85 -3.69 -24.18 -5.88
CA LEU A 85 -5.02 -24.69 -5.51
C LEU A 85 -5.10 -26.21 -5.56
N GLY A 86 -4.18 -26.88 -6.28
CA GLY A 86 -4.21 -28.33 -6.47
C GLY A 86 -5.33 -28.81 -7.40
N THR A 87 -5.89 -27.90 -8.21
CA THR A 87 -6.94 -28.17 -9.21
C THR A 87 -6.74 -27.27 -10.42
N GLU A 88 -7.20 -27.70 -11.57
CA GLU A 88 -7.08 -26.92 -12.80
C GLU A 88 -7.86 -25.60 -12.70
N VAL A 89 -7.21 -24.49 -13.08
CA VAL A 89 -7.80 -23.16 -13.26
C VAL A 89 -7.59 -22.78 -14.73
N PRO A 90 -8.55 -23.11 -15.63
CA PRO A 90 -8.41 -22.79 -17.04
C PRO A 90 -8.45 -21.27 -17.30
N LEU A 91 -7.68 -20.82 -18.30
CA LEU A 91 -7.71 -19.45 -18.79
C LEU A 91 -8.74 -19.31 -19.90
N LYS A 92 -9.69 -18.37 -19.75
CA LYS A 92 -10.70 -18.05 -20.75
C LYS A 92 -10.40 -16.72 -21.44
N ARG A 93 -10.15 -16.74 -22.76
CA ARG A 93 -9.85 -15.53 -23.54
C ARG A 93 -11.08 -14.69 -23.87
N ASP A 94 -12.03 -15.25 -24.58
CA ASP A 94 -13.24 -14.54 -25.02
C ASP A 94 -14.36 -14.71 -24.00
N TRP A 95 -14.26 -13.97 -22.88
CA TRP A 95 -15.11 -14.17 -21.73
C TRP A 95 -16.29 -13.19 -21.60
N LEU A 96 -16.27 -12.03 -22.31
CA LEU A 96 -17.36 -11.04 -22.21
C LEU A 96 -18.71 -11.52 -22.76
N GLY A 97 -18.70 -12.56 -23.62
CA GLY A 97 -19.92 -13.20 -24.15
C GLY A 97 -20.54 -14.25 -23.23
N GLY A 98 -19.91 -14.56 -22.12
CA GLY A 98 -20.36 -15.57 -21.18
C GLY A 98 -19.29 -16.59 -20.82
N VAL A 99 -19.34 -17.11 -19.61
CA VAL A 99 -18.42 -18.14 -19.10
C VAL A 99 -19.22 -19.16 -18.31
N THR A 100 -19.04 -20.43 -18.67
CA THR A 100 -19.59 -21.56 -17.91
C THR A 100 -18.52 -22.14 -17.01
N THR A 101 -18.86 -22.39 -15.76
CA THR A 101 -18.02 -23.08 -14.77
C THR A 101 -18.89 -23.87 -13.80
N GLU A 102 -18.36 -24.94 -13.23
CA GLU A 102 -19.08 -25.81 -12.31
C GLU A 102 -18.98 -25.31 -10.86
N PRO A 103 -19.96 -25.66 -10.00
CA PRO A 103 -19.87 -25.35 -8.58
C PRO A 103 -18.58 -25.91 -7.95
N GLY A 104 -17.89 -25.08 -7.15
CA GLY A 104 -16.64 -25.46 -6.50
C GLY A 104 -15.41 -25.42 -7.42
N THR A 105 -15.51 -24.86 -8.63
CA THR A 105 -14.40 -24.69 -9.57
C THR A 105 -14.14 -23.22 -9.88
N ALA A 106 -12.93 -22.91 -10.37
CA ALA A 106 -12.51 -21.57 -10.76
C ALA A 106 -12.07 -21.53 -12.21
N VAL A 107 -12.33 -20.39 -12.88
CA VAL A 107 -11.82 -20.03 -14.21
C VAL A 107 -11.15 -18.67 -14.10
N LEU A 108 -9.96 -18.51 -14.67
CA LEU A 108 -9.30 -17.22 -14.81
C LEU A 108 -9.72 -16.60 -16.15
N LEU A 109 -10.20 -15.37 -16.11
CA LEU A 109 -10.52 -14.57 -17.29
C LEU A 109 -9.25 -13.89 -17.79
N GLU A 110 -9.05 -13.84 -19.12
CA GLU A 110 -7.89 -13.18 -19.71
C GLU A 110 -7.88 -11.68 -19.33
N ASN A 111 -6.68 -11.13 -19.23
CA ASN A 111 -6.32 -9.79 -18.81
C ASN A 111 -7.39 -8.73 -19.15
N CYS A 112 -8.07 -8.22 -18.13
CA CYS A 112 -9.19 -7.28 -18.29
C CYS A 112 -8.77 -5.98 -19.01
N ARG A 113 -7.51 -5.58 -18.89
CA ARG A 113 -6.96 -4.37 -19.52
C ARG A 113 -6.81 -4.44 -21.02
N ILE A 114 -6.99 -5.61 -21.64
CA ILE A 114 -7.05 -5.75 -23.09
C ILE A 114 -8.41 -5.25 -23.62
N ASN A 115 -9.46 -5.25 -22.80
CA ASN A 115 -10.78 -4.83 -23.25
C ASN A 115 -10.87 -3.31 -23.42
N PRO A 116 -11.29 -2.80 -24.58
CA PRO A 116 -11.51 -1.39 -24.79
C PRO A 116 -12.52 -0.82 -23.79
N GLY A 117 -12.16 0.29 -23.15
CA GLY A 117 -12.99 0.94 -22.14
C GLY A 117 -12.69 0.56 -20.70
N GLU A 118 -11.79 -0.41 -20.43
CA GLU A 118 -11.44 -0.81 -19.08
C GLU A 118 -10.92 0.38 -18.25
N LYS A 119 -9.87 1.06 -18.74
CA LYS A 119 -9.27 2.19 -18.05
C LYS A 119 -10.17 3.42 -17.97
N LYS A 120 -11.12 3.55 -18.89
CA LYS A 120 -12.07 4.67 -18.94
C LYS A 120 -13.31 4.43 -18.08
N ASN A 121 -13.39 3.27 -17.41
CA ASN A 121 -14.56 2.89 -16.62
C ASN A 121 -15.85 2.91 -17.46
N ASP A 122 -15.77 2.35 -18.68
CA ASP A 122 -16.88 2.36 -19.63
C ASP A 122 -18.08 1.57 -19.10
N ASP A 123 -19.25 2.21 -19.09
CA ASP A 123 -20.47 1.63 -18.54
C ASP A 123 -20.97 0.43 -19.36
N ALA A 124 -20.79 0.39 -20.68
CA ALA A 124 -21.24 -0.72 -21.51
C ALA A 124 -20.36 -1.96 -21.25
N LEU A 125 -19.04 -1.79 -21.09
CA LEU A 125 -18.13 -2.85 -20.68
C LEU A 125 -18.45 -3.34 -19.26
N ALA A 126 -18.64 -2.42 -18.31
CA ALA A 126 -18.98 -2.74 -16.93
C ALA A 126 -20.28 -3.55 -16.81
N ARG A 127 -21.32 -3.22 -17.59
CA ARG A 127 -22.57 -4.00 -17.66
C ARG A 127 -22.37 -5.40 -18.20
N LYS A 128 -21.53 -5.56 -19.25
CA LYS A 128 -21.17 -6.89 -19.78
C LYS A 128 -20.45 -7.74 -18.72
N MET A 129 -19.51 -7.14 -17.97
CA MET A 129 -18.84 -7.83 -16.88
C MET A 129 -19.82 -8.21 -15.74
N ALA A 130 -20.69 -7.29 -15.35
CA ALA A 130 -21.68 -7.52 -14.30
C ALA A 130 -22.68 -8.64 -14.64
N ALA A 131 -23.02 -8.81 -15.92
CA ALA A 131 -23.91 -9.88 -16.38
C ALA A 131 -23.31 -11.29 -16.20
N LEU A 132 -22.00 -11.41 -16.00
CA LEU A 132 -21.31 -12.68 -15.78
C LEU A 132 -21.50 -13.22 -14.36
N CYS A 133 -21.95 -12.42 -13.40
CA CYS A 133 -21.96 -12.80 -11.99
C CYS A 133 -23.29 -12.49 -11.29
N ASP A 134 -23.54 -13.22 -10.23
CA ASP A 134 -24.58 -12.96 -9.25
C ASP A 134 -24.00 -12.15 -8.07
N VAL A 135 -22.69 -12.33 -7.80
CA VAL A 135 -21.94 -11.60 -6.77
C VAL A 135 -20.62 -11.14 -7.37
N TYR A 136 -20.39 -9.85 -7.33
CA TYR A 136 -19.08 -9.23 -7.59
C TYR A 136 -18.32 -9.02 -6.28
N VAL A 137 -17.08 -9.45 -6.25
CA VAL A 137 -16.18 -9.30 -5.12
C VAL A 137 -14.97 -8.46 -5.56
N ASN A 138 -14.71 -7.35 -4.90
CA ASN A 138 -13.44 -6.66 -5.03
C ASN A 138 -12.49 -7.15 -3.93
N ASP A 139 -11.38 -7.78 -4.32
CA ASP A 139 -10.33 -8.25 -3.40
C ASP A 139 -8.95 -7.67 -3.75
N ALA A 140 -8.90 -6.59 -4.53
CA ALA A 140 -7.72 -5.98 -5.09
C ALA A 140 -7.52 -4.54 -4.58
N PHE A 141 -7.18 -4.36 -3.31
CA PHE A 141 -6.98 -3.04 -2.71
C PHE A 141 -5.92 -2.21 -3.46
N ALA A 142 -4.85 -2.83 -3.98
CA ALA A 142 -3.81 -2.13 -4.72
C ALA A 142 -4.32 -1.36 -5.96
N THR A 143 -5.49 -1.72 -6.49
CA THR A 143 -6.14 -1.04 -7.62
C THR A 143 -7.31 -0.15 -7.20
N ALA A 144 -7.65 -0.10 -5.92
CA ALA A 144 -8.86 0.58 -5.42
C ALA A 144 -8.87 2.11 -5.65
N HIS A 145 -7.69 2.70 -5.86
CA HIS A 145 -7.51 4.11 -6.19
C HIS A 145 -7.90 4.49 -7.63
N ARG A 146 -8.27 3.50 -8.46
CA ARG A 146 -8.62 3.70 -9.87
C ARG A 146 -10.08 3.38 -10.11
N ALA A 147 -10.80 4.29 -10.76
CA ALA A 147 -12.12 4.02 -11.31
C ALA A 147 -11.96 3.34 -12.69
N GLU A 148 -11.84 2.02 -12.70
CA GLU A 148 -11.77 1.20 -13.92
C GLU A 148 -13.04 0.33 -14.02
N ALA A 149 -13.39 -0.17 -15.23
CA ALA A 149 -14.62 -0.95 -15.42
C ALA A 149 -14.65 -2.20 -14.53
N SER A 150 -13.50 -2.89 -14.34
CA SER A 150 -13.40 -4.10 -13.51
C SER A 150 -13.31 -3.85 -12.00
N THR A 151 -13.10 -2.59 -11.55
CA THR A 151 -12.96 -2.25 -10.12
C THR A 151 -14.13 -1.43 -9.59
N HIS A 152 -14.59 -0.46 -10.36
CA HIS A 152 -15.65 0.48 -9.99
C HIS A 152 -16.95 0.21 -10.78
N GLY A 153 -16.87 0.23 -12.12
CA GLY A 153 -18.05 0.14 -12.98
C GLY A 153 -18.84 -1.14 -12.75
N ILE A 154 -18.19 -2.29 -12.69
CA ILE A 154 -18.84 -3.58 -12.42
C ILE A 154 -19.59 -3.57 -11.09
N ALA A 155 -19.04 -2.95 -10.03
CA ALA A 155 -19.68 -2.86 -8.73
C ALA A 155 -20.98 -2.05 -8.78
N LYS A 156 -21.07 -1.07 -9.68
CA LYS A 156 -22.27 -0.27 -9.92
C LYS A 156 -23.42 -1.10 -10.45
N TYR A 157 -23.13 -2.11 -11.31
CA TYR A 157 -24.16 -2.84 -12.05
C TYR A 157 -24.36 -4.30 -11.61
N ALA A 158 -23.45 -4.89 -10.87
CA ALA A 158 -23.59 -6.25 -10.35
C ALA A 158 -24.79 -6.35 -9.39
N PRO A 159 -25.54 -7.50 -9.37
CA PRO A 159 -26.65 -7.68 -8.44
C PRO A 159 -26.23 -7.48 -6.99
N VAL A 160 -25.13 -8.07 -6.58
CA VAL A 160 -24.48 -7.89 -5.28
C VAL A 160 -23.05 -7.48 -5.50
N ALA A 161 -22.55 -6.46 -4.76
CA ALA A 161 -21.16 -6.05 -4.75
C ALA A 161 -20.63 -6.01 -3.32
N CYS A 162 -19.47 -6.63 -3.09
CA CYS A 162 -18.90 -6.77 -1.75
C CYS A 162 -17.37 -6.72 -1.76
N ALA A 163 -16.77 -6.61 -0.57
CA ALA A 163 -15.33 -6.73 -0.36
C ALA A 163 -14.94 -8.19 -0.13
N GLY A 164 -13.83 -8.60 -0.73
CA GLY A 164 -13.15 -9.84 -0.39
C GLY A 164 -12.30 -9.69 0.88
N PRO A 165 -11.72 -10.80 1.36
CA PRO A 165 -10.95 -10.80 2.61
C PRO A 165 -9.73 -9.87 2.61
N LEU A 166 -9.00 -9.78 1.47
CA LEU A 166 -7.83 -8.89 1.36
C LEU A 166 -8.24 -7.42 1.42
N LEU A 167 -9.21 -7.02 0.61
CA LEU A 167 -9.72 -5.65 0.62
C LEU A 167 -10.26 -5.29 2.01
N TRP A 168 -11.01 -6.20 2.63
CA TRP A 168 -11.54 -5.96 3.96
C TRP A 168 -10.43 -5.80 5.02
N ALA A 169 -9.41 -6.66 5.00
CA ALA A 169 -8.29 -6.58 5.94
C ALA A 169 -7.53 -5.26 5.83
N GLU A 170 -7.30 -4.77 4.60
CA GLU A 170 -6.69 -3.46 4.37
C GLU A 170 -7.55 -2.33 4.95
N LEU A 171 -8.84 -2.33 4.64
CA LEU A 171 -9.77 -1.30 5.13
C LEU A 171 -9.91 -1.31 6.66
N ASP A 172 -9.95 -2.48 7.28
CA ASP A 172 -9.99 -2.63 8.73
C ASP A 172 -8.71 -2.10 9.39
N ALA A 173 -7.54 -2.46 8.84
CA ALA A 173 -6.25 -1.99 9.34
C ALA A 173 -6.11 -0.47 9.21
N LEU A 174 -6.49 0.09 8.07
CA LEU A 174 -6.48 1.54 7.83
C LEU A 174 -7.48 2.27 8.74
N GLY A 175 -8.66 1.71 8.93
CA GLY A 175 -9.67 2.24 9.85
C GLY A 175 -9.16 2.28 11.30
N LYS A 176 -8.58 1.18 11.78
CA LYS A 176 -7.98 1.09 13.11
C LYS A 176 -6.84 2.09 13.30
N ALA A 177 -5.99 2.25 12.28
CA ALA A 177 -4.83 3.13 12.36
C ALA A 177 -5.18 4.63 12.31
N LEU A 178 -6.20 5.03 11.53
CA LEU A 178 -6.41 6.45 11.19
C LEU A 178 -7.77 7.02 11.58
N GLN A 179 -8.83 6.18 11.68
CA GLN A 179 -10.16 6.64 12.07
C GLN A 179 -10.40 6.47 13.57
N GLN A 180 -9.90 5.39 14.17
CA GLN A 180 -10.06 5.07 15.58
C GLN A 180 -8.73 4.62 16.22
N PRO A 181 -7.66 5.44 16.14
CA PRO A 181 -6.36 5.06 16.66
C PRO A 181 -6.35 4.99 18.18
N ARG A 182 -5.64 4.04 18.75
CA ARG A 182 -5.20 4.12 20.15
C ARG A 182 -4.11 5.16 20.23
N ARG A 183 -4.23 6.09 21.15
CA ARG A 183 -3.28 7.18 21.36
C ARG A 183 -2.12 6.76 22.29
N PRO A 184 -0.92 7.32 22.14
CA PRO A 184 -0.50 8.27 21.11
C PRO A 184 -0.45 7.64 19.70
N LEU A 185 -0.91 8.38 18.69
CA LEU A 185 -0.73 8.03 17.27
C LEU A 185 0.57 8.65 16.78
N VAL A 186 1.51 7.81 16.40
CA VAL A 186 2.81 8.21 15.83
C VAL A 186 2.84 7.87 14.35
N ALA A 187 3.15 8.85 13.49
CA ALA A 187 3.45 8.59 12.09
C ALA A 187 4.95 8.70 11.83
N ILE A 188 5.47 7.83 10.96
CA ILE A 188 6.83 7.88 10.43
C ILE A 188 6.70 8.10 8.93
N VAL A 189 7.23 9.22 8.42
CA VAL A 189 7.23 9.57 7.00
C VAL A 189 8.66 9.86 6.56
N GLY A 190 9.25 8.91 5.83
CA GLY A 190 10.58 9.05 5.26
C GLY A 190 10.52 9.21 3.74
N GLY A 191 11.64 9.63 3.15
CA GLY A 191 11.77 9.78 1.72
C GLY A 191 12.70 10.91 1.30
N ALA A 192 12.99 10.96 0.00
CA ALA A 192 13.95 11.92 -0.55
C ALA A 192 13.39 13.36 -0.63
N LYS A 193 12.07 13.53 -0.88
CA LYS A 193 11.46 14.83 -1.20
C LYS A 193 10.14 15.06 -0.49
N VAL A 194 9.99 16.24 0.12
CA VAL A 194 8.73 16.73 0.72
C VAL A 194 7.63 16.84 -0.35
N SER A 195 7.97 17.37 -1.53
CA SER A 195 7.03 17.57 -2.65
C SER A 195 6.25 16.32 -3.02
N THR A 196 6.87 15.14 -2.90
CA THR A 196 6.22 13.85 -3.22
C THR A 196 5.29 13.34 -2.13
N LYS A 197 5.37 13.88 -0.90
CA LYS A 197 4.58 13.45 0.27
C LYS A 197 3.87 14.61 0.99
N LEU A 198 3.83 15.77 0.37
CA LEU A 198 3.28 16.99 0.99
C LEU A 198 1.85 16.78 1.47
N THR A 199 0.99 16.18 0.64
CA THR A 199 -0.42 15.91 1.00
C THR A 199 -0.51 14.92 2.17
N ILE A 200 0.33 13.87 2.18
CA ILE A 200 0.40 12.91 3.28
C ILE A 200 0.81 13.60 4.57
N LEU A 201 1.86 14.43 4.53
CA LEU A 201 2.35 15.16 5.70
C LEU A 201 1.27 16.11 6.26
N ALA A 202 0.56 16.85 5.40
CA ALA A 202 -0.51 17.74 5.79
C ALA A 202 -1.70 16.97 6.40
N GLU A 203 -2.14 15.86 5.80
CA GLU A 203 -3.24 15.05 6.34
C GLU A 203 -2.87 14.36 7.66
N LEU A 204 -1.65 13.82 7.77
CA LEU A 204 -1.18 13.22 9.01
C LEU A 204 -1.00 14.28 10.11
N ALA A 205 -0.53 15.49 9.76
CA ALA A 205 -0.40 16.60 10.71
C ALA A 205 -1.70 16.89 11.48
N ARG A 206 -2.85 16.68 10.84
CA ARG A 206 -4.18 16.86 11.46
C ARG A 206 -4.56 15.76 12.46
N LYS A 207 -3.95 14.57 12.34
CA LYS A 207 -4.41 13.34 12.99
C LYS A 207 -3.47 12.85 14.08
N VAL A 208 -2.14 13.03 13.89
CA VAL A 208 -1.11 12.42 14.73
C VAL A 208 -0.77 13.25 15.96
N ASP A 209 -0.28 12.57 16.99
CA ASP A 209 0.30 13.21 18.18
C ASP A 209 1.80 13.47 17.97
N GLN A 210 2.48 12.62 17.19
CA GLN A 210 3.88 12.74 16.85
C GLN A 210 4.11 12.41 15.39
N LEU A 211 4.92 13.20 14.69
CA LEU A 211 5.33 12.96 13.31
C LEU A 211 6.85 12.83 13.23
N ILE A 212 7.35 11.63 13.05
CA ILE A 212 8.76 11.35 12.76
C ILE A 212 8.98 11.53 11.27
N VAL A 213 9.94 12.35 10.90
CA VAL A 213 10.36 12.57 9.50
C VAL A 213 11.74 11.96 9.24
N GLY A 214 11.99 11.44 8.02
CA GLY A 214 13.24 10.79 7.66
C GLY A 214 13.77 11.20 6.28
N GLY A 215 15.05 10.98 6.04
CA GLY A 215 15.69 11.24 4.75
C GLY A 215 15.70 12.73 4.37
N GLY A 216 15.60 13.04 3.08
CA GLY A 216 15.56 14.42 2.57
C GLY A 216 14.36 15.22 3.08
N ILE A 217 13.26 14.54 3.46
CA ILE A 217 12.12 15.18 4.16
C ILE A 217 12.63 15.75 5.49
N ALA A 218 13.32 14.95 6.31
CA ALA A 218 13.87 15.42 7.59
C ALA A 218 14.83 16.59 7.40
N ASN A 219 15.68 16.54 6.39
CA ASN A 219 16.62 17.65 6.08
C ASN A 219 15.87 18.94 5.76
N THR A 220 14.75 18.88 5.03
CA THR A 220 13.92 20.06 4.75
C THR A 220 13.26 20.61 6.03
N PHE A 221 12.83 19.73 6.94
CA PHE A 221 12.30 20.14 8.25
C PHE A 221 13.37 20.72 9.18
N MET A 222 14.58 20.18 9.14
CA MET A 222 15.76 20.75 9.86
C MET A 222 16.09 22.14 9.32
N LEU A 223 16.10 22.31 8.00
CA LEU A 223 16.31 23.61 7.36
C LEU A 223 15.22 24.61 7.76
N ALA A 224 13.95 24.19 7.82
CA ALA A 224 12.82 24.99 8.28
C ALA A 224 12.97 25.42 9.75
N ALA A 225 13.62 24.62 10.57
CA ALA A 225 13.95 24.95 11.96
C ALA A 225 15.24 25.80 12.12
N GLY A 226 15.85 26.23 10.98
CA GLY A 226 17.07 27.04 11.00
C GLY A 226 18.36 26.25 11.26
N MET A 227 18.32 24.91 11.13
CA MET A 227 19.49 24.05 11.35
C MET A 227 20.35 23.98 10.10
N ASN A 228 21.69 23.85 10.29
CA ASN A 228 22.60 23.58 9.20
C ASN A 228 22.48 22.11 8.73
N ILE A 229 22.37 21.90 7.41
CA ILE A 229 22.25 20.57 6.80
C ILE A 229 23.41 20.26 5.82
N GLY A 230 24.43 21.11 5.75
CA GLY A 230 25.52 20.99 4.79
C GLY A 230 25.02 21.03 3.35
N LYS A 231 25.51 20.11 2.52
CA LYS A 231 25.04 19.92 1.12
C LYS A 231 23.98 18.79 0.99
N SER A 232 23.31 18.45 2.09
CA SER A 232 22.30 17.39 2.11
C SER A 232 21.13 17.67 1.18
N LEU A 233 20.53 16.60 0.64
CA LEU A 233 19.31 16.70 -0.15
C LEU A 233 18.19 17.34 0.68
N ALA A 234 17.64 18.45 0.20
CA ALA A 234 16.50 19.15 0.78
C ALA A 234 15.74 19.92 -0.31
N GLU A 235 14.57 20.40 0.03
CA GLU A 235 13.75 21.28 -0.85
C GLU A 235 13.54 22.64 -0.16
N PRO A 236 14.45 23.63 -0.35
CA PRO A 236 14.38 24.94 0.31
C PRO A 236 13.08 25.68 0.02
N ASP A 237 12.51 25.52 -1.19
CA ASP A 237 11.26 26.14 -1.60
C ASP A 237 10.05 25.64 -0.80
N LEU A 238 10.17 24.51 -0.08
CA LEU A 238 9.12 23.90 0.73
C LEU A 238 9.33 24.10 2.25
N VAL A 239 10.24 24.95 2.66
CA VAL A 239 10.46 25.31 4.06
C VAL A 239 9.19 25.89 4.70
N SER A 240 8.45 26.71 3.96
CA SER A 240 7.17 27.27 4.46
C SER A 240 6.13 26.17 4.75
N GLU A 241 6.10 25.14 3.93
CA GLU A 241 5.16 24.02 4.11
C GLU A 241 5.57 23.13 5.28
N ALA A 242 6.88 22.87 5.46
CA ALA A 242 7.41 22.17 6.62
C ALA A 242 7.06 22.91 7.93
N ASN A 243 7.21 24.24 7.94
CA ASN A 243 6.83 25.09 9.08
C ASN A 243 5.32 25.01 9.39
N LYS A 244 4.45 25.00 8.36
CA LYS A 244 3.00 24.83 8.56
C LYS A 244 2.68 23.51 9.22
N VAL A 245 3.27 22.40 8.74
CA VAL A 245 3.09 21.05 9.31
C VAL A 245 3.53 21.03 10.78
N MET A 246 4.71 21.57 11.10
CA MET A 246 5.21 21.63 12.48
C MET A 246 4.29 22.46 13.38
N ALA A 247 3.82 23.62 12.90
CA ALA A 247 2.91 24.49 13.62
C ALA A 247 1.55 23.83 13.90
N GLU A 248 0.99 23.13 12.91
CA GLU A 248 -0.30 22.44 13.03
C GLU A 248 -0.25 21.32 14.09
N ILE A 249 0.83 20.52 14.09
CA ILE A 249 1.02 19.46 15.07
C ILE A 249 1.21 20.06 16.48
N ARG A 250 2.04 21.11 16.60
CA ARG A 250 2.30 21.80 17.87
C ARG A 250 1.03 22.42 18.45
N ALA A 251 0.17 23.00 17.61
CA ALA A 251 -1.09 23.61 18.05
C ALA A 251 -2.04 22.61 18.74
N LYS A 252 -1.86 21.32 18.51
CA LYS A 252 -2.61 20.22 19.14
C LYS A 252 -1.88 19.56 20.30
N GLY A 253 -0.75 20.13 20.74
CA GLY A 253 0.09 19.55 21.80
C GLY A 253 1.00 18.40 21.34
N GLY A 254 1.10 18.16 20.01
CA GLY A 254 1.99 17.17 19.44
C GLY A 254 3.36 17.75 19.08
N ALA A 255 4.23 16.93 18.47
CA ALA A 255 5.56 17.37 18.05
C ALA A 255 6.04 16.67 16.78
N VAL A 256 6.98 17.33 16.09
CA VAL A 256 7.86 16.76 15.08
C VAL A 256 9.26 16.68 15.70
N PRO A 257 9.69 15.52 16.19
CA PRO A 257 11.02 15.37 16.78
C PRO A 257 12.07 15.48 15.67
N LEU A 258 12.88 16.55 15.72
CA LEU A 258 14.01 16.73 14.82
C LEU A 258 15.26 16.03 15.36
N PRO A 259 16.17 15.57 14.48
CA PRO A 259 17.41 14.95 14.89
C PRO A 259 18.26 15.89 15.77
N VAL A 260 18.92 15.32 16.78
CA VAL A 260 19.96 15.99 17.60
C VAL A 260 21.36 15.56 17.19
N ASP A 261 21.48 14.41 16.55
CA ASP A 261 22.68 13.89 15.91
C ASP A 261 22.32 13.16 14.62
N VAL A 262 23.27 13.08 13.72
CA VAL A 262 23.13 12.53 12.37
C VAL A 262 24.35 11.71 11.98
N VAL A 263 24.20 10.82 11.00
CA VAL A 263 25.29 10.15 10.32
C VAL A 263 25.50 10.82 8.98
N VAL A 264 26.70 11.35 8.76
CA VAL A 264 27.09 12.09 7.57
C VAL A 264 28.19 11.39 6.80
N ALA A 265 28.26 11.69 5.50
CA ALA A 265 29.41 11.37 4.66
C ALA A 265 29.66 12.50 3.65
N LYS A 266 30.77 12.45 2.92
CA LYS A 266 31.09 13.43 1.88
C LYS A 266 30.43 13.11 0.53
N GLU A 267 30.03 11.85 0.35
CA GLU A 267 29.37 11.35 -0.84
C GLU A 267 28.37 10.24 -0.47
N LEU A 268 27.46 9.93 -1.36
CA LEU A 268 26.57 8.76 -1.26
C LEU A 268 27.15 7.63 -2.11
N SER A 269 27.87 6.73 -1.47
CA SER A 269 28.42 5.53 -2.12
C SER A 269 28.52 4.37 -1.12
N ALA A 270 28.68 3.14 -1.63
CA ALA A 270 28.84 1.94 -0.80
C ALA A 270 30.18 1.97 0.00
N SER A 271 31.18 2.74 -0.44
CA SER A 271 32.49 2.90 0.18
C SER A 271 32.61 4.19 1.01
N ALA A 272 31.57 5.03 1.07
CA ALA A 272 31.61 6.29 1.80
C ALA A 272 31.85 6.06 3.29
N VAL A 273 32.74 6.87 3.86
CA VAL A 273 33.05 6.82 5.30
C VAL A 273 31.96 7.55 6.08
N ALA A 274 31.22 6.79 6.89
CA ALA A 274 30.17 7.31 7.76
C ALA A 274 30.78 7.93 9.02
N THR A 275 30.33 9.12 9.38
CA THR A 275 30.73 9.83 10.60
C THR A 275 29.50 10.32 11.36
N THR A 276 29.42 10.00 12.65
CA THR A 276 28.35 10.54 13.52
C THR A 276 28.74 11.94 14.00
N LYS A 277 27.82 12.89 13.87
CA LYS A 277 27.98 14.28 14.31
C LYS A 277 26.74 14.78 15.04
N ASP A 278 26.94 15.61 16.06
CA ASP A 278 25.85 16.45 16.56
C ASP A 278 25.43 17.45 15.48
N VAL A 279 24.15 17.82 15.42
CA VAL A 279 23.61 18.67 14.33
C VAL A 279 24.27 20.03 14.22
N ASN A 280 24.85 20.57 15.31
CA ASN A 280 25.62 21.82 15.31
C ASN A 280 27.04 21.69 14.77
N GLN A 281 27.50 20.46 14.45
CA GLN A 281 28.85 20.17 13.93
C GLN A 281 28.83 19.76 12.45
N ILE A 282 27.68 19.86 11.79
CA ILE A 282 27.55 19.54 10.35
C ILE A 282 28.37 20.56 9.55
N ALA A 283 29.30 20.07 8.75
CA ALA A 283 30.13 20.91 7.84
C ALA A 283 29.39 21.21 6.54
N ALA A 284 29.81 22.26 5.84
CA ALA A 284 29.17 22.70 4.59
C ALA A 284 29.18 21.63 3.47
N ASP A 285 30.16 20.72 3.51
CA ASP A 285 30.34 19.65 2.53
C ASP A 285 29.81 18.28 3.01
N ASP A 286 29.13 18.21 4.17
CA ASP A 286 28.52 16.99 4.66
C ASP A 286 27.19 16.70 3.97
N LEU A 287 26.92 15.41 3.75
CA LEU A 287 25.62 14.85 3.37
C LEU A 287 25.04 14.08 4.56
N ILE A 288 23.88 14.45 5.06
CA ILE A 288 23.15 13.68 6.06
C ILE A 288 22.52 12.47 5.37
N LEU A 289 22.91 11.26 5.78
CA LEU A 289 22.48 9.99 5.17
C LEU A 289 21.73 9.07 6.14
N ASP A 290 21.81 9.32 7.46
CA ASP A 290 21.01 8.63 8.47
C ASP A 290 20.88 9.50 9.72
N ILE A 291 19.94 9.14 10.61
CA ILE A 291 19.87 9.72 11.96
C ILE A 291 20.98 9.12 12.84
N GLY A 292 21.45 9.91 13.80
CA GLY A 292 22.47 9.45 14.75
C GLY A 292 21.91 8.58 15.88
N PRO A 293 22.78 7.96 16.68
CA PRO A 293 22.37 7.01 17.73
C PRO A 293 21.56 7.66 18.86
N LYS A 294 21.81 8.93 19.22
CA LYS A 294 21.04 9.66 20.24
C LYS A 294 19.61 9.89 19.74
N THR A 295 19.47 10.32 18.49
CA THR A 295 18.17 10.51 17.83
C THR A 295 17.42 9.18 17.73
N ALA A 296 18.08 8.12 17.26
CA ALA A 296 17.48 6.79 17.13
C ALA A 296 16.98 6.25 18.50
N ALA A 297 17.75 6.45 19.57
CA ALA A 297 17.36 6.06 20.93
C ALA A 297 16.12 6.83 21.42
N ALA A 298 16.06 8.15 21.19
CA ALA A 298 14.93 8.97 21.55
C ALA A 298 13.66 8.55 20.80
N LEU A 299 13.75 8.33 19.47
CA LEU A 299 12.65 7.84 18.64
C LEU A 299 12.19 6.44 19.08
N SER A 300 13.12 5.54 19.42
CA SER A 300 12.80 4.20 19.96
C SER A 300 11.98 4.30 21.26
N GLY A 301 12.34 5.20 22.17
CA GLY A 301 11.60 5.46 23.41
C GLY A 301 10.16 5.93 23.13
N MET A 302 9.99 6.84 22.17
CA MET A 302 8.68 7.35 21.73
C MET A 302 7.82 6.26 21.13
N LEU A 303 8.38 5.46 20.23
CA LEU A 303 7.67 4.37 19.52
C LEU A 303 7.20 3.27 20.48
N LYS A 304 7.97 2.99 21.55
CA LYS A 304 7.56 2.03 22.59
C LYS A 304 6.35 2.49 23.41
N GLN A 305 6.10 3.79 23.50
CA GLN A 305 4.96 4.37 24.20
C GLN A 305 3.74 4.61 23.29
N ALA A 306 3.88 4.40 22.00
CA ALA A 306 2.80 4.61 21.03
C ALA A 306 1.65 3.61 21.24
N GLY A 307 0.42 4.06 21.02
CA GLY A 307 -0.76 3.20 20.92
C GLY A 307 -0.99 2.70 19.50
N THR A 308 -0.69 3.57 18.52
CA THR A 308 -0.77 3.26 17.09
C THR A 308 0.42 3.86 16.35
N ILE A 309 0.98 3.12 15.39
CA ILE A 309 2.08 3.57 14.54
C ILE A 309 1.68 3.40 13.07
N VAL A 310 1.87 4.46 12.27
CA VAL A 310 1.73 4.44 10.80
C VAL A 310 3.10 4.72 10.20
N TRP A 311 3.63 3.81 9.37
CA TRP A 311 4.98 3.91 8.84
C TRP A 311 5.02 3.87 7.32
N ASN A 312 5.56 4.95 6.72
CA ASN A 312 5.79 5.08 5.28
C ASN A 312 7.13 5.75 4.97
N GLY A 313 8.15 4.96 4.69
CA GLY A 313 9.49 5.38 4.29
C GLY A 313 10.55 5.27 5.39
N PRO A 314 11.81 4.99 5.01
CA PRO A 314 12.94 4.85 5.93
C PRO A 314 13.38 6.21 6.50
N VAL A 315 14.16 6.19 7.57
CA VAL A 315 14.71 7.41 8.19
C VAL A 315 16.14 7.73 7.74
N GLY A 316 16.78 6.84 6.99
CA GLY A 316 18.11 6.98 6.41
C GLY A 316 18.26 6.18 5.13
N VAL A 317 19.42 6.23 4.48
CA VAL A 317 19.76 5.49 3.24
C VAL A 317 20.14 4.05 3.60
N PHE A 318 19.15 3.30 4.04
CA PHE A 318 19.32 1.96 4.64
C PHE A 318 19.82 0.89 3.66
N GLU A 319 19.83 1.18 2.37
CA GLU A 319 20.40 0.32 1.32
C GLU A 319 21.89 0.08 1.54
N HIS A 320 22.60 1.09 2.07
CA HIS A 320 24.01 1.02 2.46
C HIS A 320 24.12 0.75 3.96
N ASP A 321 24.81 -0.32 4.34
CA ASP A 321 24.86 -0.81 5.74
C ASP A 321 25.39 0.24 6.73
N GLN A 322 26.34 1.09 6.31
CA GLN A 322 26.89 2.17 7.13
C GLN A 322 25.89 3.30 7.44
N PHE A 323 24.76 3.38 6.70
CA PHE A 323 23.68 4.36 6.87
C PHE A 323 22.33 3.69 7.22
N ALA A 324 22.37 2.44 7.69
CA ALA A 324 21.19 1.64 7.95
C ALA A 324 20.79 1.58 9.43
N ALA A 325 21.64 2.09 10.33
CA ALA A 325 21.49 1.90 11.77
C ALA A 325 20.23 2.58 12.31
N GLY A 326 19.92 3.79 11.86
CA GLY A 326 18.74 4.53 12.27
C GLY A 326 17.44 3.82 11.89
N THR A 327 17.32 3.42 10.62
CA THR A 327 16.14 2.67 10.14
C THR A 327 16.01 1.31 10.83
N ARG A 328 17.13 0.63 11.12
CA ARG A 328 17.13 -0.63 11.88
C ARG A 328 16.57 -0.44 13.29
N VAL A 329 17.04 0.57 14.02
CA VAL A 329 16.56 0.85 15.39
C VAL A 329 15.07 1.19 15.39
N VAL A 330 14.62 2.02 14.44
CA VAL A 330 13.20 2.35 14.27
C VAL A 330 12.39 1.07 13.98
N ALA A 331 12.84 0.23 13.05
CA ALA A 331 12.16 -1.02 12.70
C ALA A 331 12.01 -1.96 13.90
N GLN A 332 13.08 -2.13 14.68
CA GLN A 332 13.08 -2.95 15.90
C GLN A 332 12.18 -2.35 16.98
N ALA A 333 12.17 -1.02 17.13
CA ALA A 333 11.31 -0.34 18.09
C ALA A 333 9.83 -0.52 17.74
N VAL A 334 9.45 -0.38 16.46
CA VAL A 334 8.08 -0.65 15.99
C VAL A 334 7.71 -2.11 16.25
N ALA A 335 8.57 -3.04 15.85
CA ALA A 335 8.35 -4.49 15.99
C ALA A 335 8.24 -4.98 17.44
N SER A 336 8.87 -4.27 18.39
CA SER A 336 8.85 -4.60 19.82
C SER A 336 7.86 -3.75 20.63
N SER A 337 7.18 -2.80 20.00
CA SER A 337 6.17 -1.97 20.66
C SER A 337 4.87 -2.74 20.89
N GLY A 338 4.09 -2.34 21.90
CA GLY A 338 2.71 -2.83 22.09
C GLY A 338 1.68 -2.11 21.22
N ALA A 339 2.13 -1.25 20.29
CA ALA A 339 1.28 -0.49 19.41
C ALA A 339 0.65 -1.36 18.31
N PHE A 340 -0.54 -0.98 17.84
CA PHE A 340 -0.98 -1.43 16.53
C PHE A 340 -0.14 -0.72 15.47
N SER A 341 0.64 -1.46 14.69
CA SER A 341 1.52 -0.92 13.65
C SER A 341 0.99 -1.23 12.25
N LEU A 342 0.90 -0.18 11.43
CA LEU A 342 0.54 -0.23 10.02
C LEU A 342 1.72 0.30 9.20
N ALA A 343 2.28 -0.53 8.34
CA ALA A 343 3.40 -0.14 7.47
C ALA A 343 3.03 -0.34 6.00
N GLY A 344 3.54 0.51 5.12
CA GLY A 344 3.33 0.37 3.69
C GLY A 344 4.26 1.27 2.86
N GLY A 345 4.30 0.97 1.56
CA GLY A 345 5.25 1.56 0.62
C GLY A 345 6.47 0.69 0.39
N GLY A 346 6.97 0.65 -0.86
CA GLY A 346 8.02 -0.27 -1.29
C GLY A 346 9.30 -0.20 -0.45
N GLU A 347 9.80 1.00 -0.17
CA GLU A 347 11.00 1.22 0.66
C GLU A 347 10.79 0.73 2.11
N THR A 348 9.61 0.95 2.67
CA THR A 348 9.28 0.46 4.02
C THR A 348 9.30 -1.06 4.07
N ILE A 349 8.63 -1.72 3.09
CA ILE A 349 8.57 -3.17 3.00
C ILE A 349 9.98 -3.77 2.82
N ALA A 350 10.81 -3.15 1.97
CA ALA A 350 12.21 -3.55 1.80
C ALA A 350 13.02 -3.43 3.09
N ALA A 351 12.83 -2.35 3.87
CA ALA A 351 13.48 -2.17 5.16
C ALA A 351 13.02 -3.23 6.18
N LEU A 352 11.70 -3.51 6.26
CA LEU A 352 11.16 -4.55 7.13
C LEU A 352 11.76 -5.92 6.83
N ALA A 353 11.87 -6.27 5.54
CA ALA A 353 12.47 -7.52 5.08
C ALA A 353 13.98 -7.57 5.41
N LYS A 354 14.73 -6.49 5.10
CA LYS A 354 16.17 -6.40 5.39
C LYS A 354 16.47 -6.61 6.87
N PHE A 355 15.63 -6.09 7.77
CA PHE A 355 15.85 -6.19 9.22
C PHE A 355 15.11 -7.36 9.89
N GLY A 356 14.42 -8.21 9.12
CA GLY A 356 13.77 -9.44 9.62
C GLY A 356 12.62 -9.17 10.61
N VAL A 357 11.85 -8.10 10.42
CA VAL A 357 10.77 -7.71 11.34
C VAL A 357 9.38 -7.71 10.71
N THR A 358 9.24 -8.14 9.46
CA THR A 358 7.97 -8.09 8.71
C THR A 358 6.82 -8.76 9.48
N ASP A 359 7.05 -9.96 10.02
CA ASP A 359 6.03 -10.74 10.74
C ASP A 359 5.66 -10.17 12.11
N LYS A 360 6.40 -9.15 12.58
CA LYS A 360 6.15 -8.47 13.87
C LYS A 360 5.37 -7.17 13.71
N ILE A 361 5.05 -6.79 12.48
CA ILE A 361 4.24 -5.60 12.18
C ILE A 361 2.77 -6.00 12.18
N GLY A 362 1.93 -5.22 12.84
CA GLY A 362 0.50 -5.50 12.97
C GLY A 362 -0.22 -5.65 11.64
N TYR A 363 0.12 -4.82 10.66
CA TYR A 363 -0.34 -4.95 9.27
C TYR A 363 0.68 -4.34 8.29
N VAL A 364 1.01 -5.08 7.23
CA VAL A 364 1.87 -4.61 6.14
C VAL A 364 1.05 -4.49 4.87
N SER A 365 0.80 -3.26 4.43
CA SER A 365 0.10 -3.00 3.17
C SER A 365 1.04 -3.17 1.98
N THR A 366 0.69 -4.08 1.08
CA THR A 366 1.40 -4.26 -0.19
C THR A 366 0.82 -3.43 -1.33
N ALA A 367 -0.14 -2.58 -1.02
CA ALA A 367 -0.99 -1.90 -2.00
C ALA A 367 -0.34 -0.69 -2.70
N GLY A 368 0.83 -0.25 -2.28
CA GLY A 368 1.57 0.84 -2.94
C GLY A 368 0.75 2.14 -3.08
N GLY A 369 0.29 2.45 -4.30
CA GLY A 369 -0.40 3.71 -4.60
C GLY A 369 -1.72 3.91 -3.84
N ALA A 370 -2.55 2.87 -3.70
CA ALA A 370 -3.81 2.98 -2.98
C ALA A 370 -3.61 3.26 -1.49
N PHE A 371 -2.58 2.67 -0.88
CA PHE A 371 -2.19 2.97 0.50
C PHE A 371 -1.78 4.45 0.67
N LEU A 372 -0.94 4.96 -0.24
CA LEU A 372 -0.50 6.35 -0.19
C LEU A 372 -1.67 7.31 -0.38
N GLU A 373 -2.55 7.07 -1.37
CA GLU A 373 -3.73 7.91 -1.60
C GLU A 373 -4.70 7.89 -0.41
N PHE A 374 -4.82 6.75 0.29
CA PHE A 374 -5.59 6.70 1.52
C PHE A 374 -4.96 7.54 2.64
N LEU A 375 -3.63 7.51 2.79
CA LEU A 375 -2.91 8.38 3.73
C LEU A 375 -3.06 9.87 3.39
N GLU A 376 -3.23 10.20 2.11
CA GLU A 376 -3.55 11.54 1.63
C GLU A 376 -4.99 11.98 1.94
N GLY A 377 -5.79 11.13 2.56
CA GLY A 377 -7.20 11.40 2.85
C GLY A 377 -8.13 11.30 1.64
N LYS A 378 -7.65 10.78 0.51
CA LYS A 378 -8.46 10.60 -0.69
C LYS A 378 -9.45 9.46 -0.52
N LYS A 379 -10.64 9.66 -1.07
CA LYS A 379 -11.60 8.56 -1.22
C LYS A 379 -11.15 7.67 -2.37
N LEU A 380 -11.10 6.37 -2.11
CA LEU A 380 -10.74 5.39 -3.13
C LEU A 380 -12.00 4.99 -3.91
N PRO A 381 -12.07 5.21 -5.24
CA PRO A 381 -13.30 4.99 -6.01
C PRO A 381 -13.91 3.60 -5.86
N ALA A 382 -13.06 2.55 -5.86
CA ALA A 382 -13.55 1.17 -5.72
C ALA A 382 -14.07 0.87 -4.31
N VAL A 383 -13.61 1.59 -3.27
CA VAL A 383 -14.14 1.50 -1.91
C VAL A 383 -15.45 2.29 -1.81
N GLU A 384 -15.46 3.50 -2.35
CA GLU A 384 -16.64 4.38 -2.30
C GLU A 384 -17.87 3.75 -2.96
N ILE A 385 -17.70 3.11 -4.13
CA ILE A 385 -18.81 2.40 -4.78
C ILE A 385 -19.33 1.22 -3.94
N LEU A 386 -18.47 0.48 -3.25
CA LEU A 386 -18.90 -0.60 -2.35
C LEU A 386 -19.64 -0.07 -1.13
N GLU A 387 -19.25 1.09 -0.58
CA GLU A 387 -19.99 1.76 0.50
C GLU A 387 -21.38 2.23 0.04
N GLN A 388 -21.46 2.80 -1.16
CA GLN A 388 -22.75 3.21 -1.76
C GLN A 388 -23.68 2.00 -1.95
N ARG A 389 -23.14 0.89 -2.46
CA ARG A 389 -23.91 -0.36 -2.64
C ARG A 389 -24.38 -0.96 -1.32
N GLY A 390 -23.50 -0.98 -0.29
CA GLY A 390 -23.84 -1.49 1.04
C GLY A 390 -24.88 -0.63 1.77
N SER A 391 -24.93 0.67 1.47
CA SER A 391 -25.93 1.59 2.07
C SER A 391 -27.29 1.63 1.34
N GLY A 392 -27.46 0.88 0.24
CA GLY A 392 -28.67 0.92 -0.59
C GLY A 392 -28.85 2.20 -1.42
N LYS A 393 -27.80 3.02 -1.53
CA LYS A 393 -27.83 4.33 -2.23
C LYS A 393 -27.40 4.30 -3.69
N ALA A 394 -26.98 3.15 -4.20
CA ALA A 394 -26.58 3.00 -5.61
C ALA A 394 -27.80 2.52 -6.40
N GLY A 395 -28.44 3.42 -7.09
CA GLY A 395 -29.47 3.19 -8.08
C GLY A 395 -28.97 3.65 -9.45
#